data_ca726db5d10bd58a7287f7ba206fe66a
#
_entry.id   ca726db5d10bd58a7287f7ba206fe66a
#
_cell.length_a   1.000
_cell.length_b   1.000
_cell.length_c   1.000
_cell.angle_alpha   90.00
_cell.angle_beta   90.00
_cell.angle_gamma   90.00
#
_symmetry.space_group_name_H-M   'P 1'
#
loop_
_entity.id
_entity.type
_entity.pdbx_description
1 polymer ?
#
loop_
_entity_poly.entity_id
_entity_poly.type
_entity_poly.pdbx_seq_one_letter_code
_entity_poly.pdbx_strand_id
1 'polypeptide(L)'
;MTKVAFIYDFDKTLSPFDMQEYGSLKEIGYQKPKVFWDKVDRIAKEHNMDRILAYMYQMIEEAKEKGISINRQYLFDHGKNIQLFDGVPAWFGSIKAYGKKRGLDVEHYIVSSGLKQMILGTSIAHEFAHIFASEFMYDENDNIKWPALAINYTMKTQYLFRINKGL
;
A
#
# COMPACT_ATOMS: atom_id res chain seq x y z
N MET A 1 -7.42 16.56 -25.22
CA MET A 1 -7.85 15.18 -24.97
C MET A 1 -8.57 15.13 -23.64
N THR A 2 -9.65 14.38 -23.55
CA THR A 2 -10.34 14.15 -22.27
C THR A 2 -9.47 13.25 -21.39
N LYS A 3 -9.18 13.67 -20.15
CA LYS A 3 -8.47 12.84 -19.18
C LYS A 3 -9.39 11.79 -18.57
N VAL A 4 -8.89 10.58 -18.44
CA VAL A 4 -9.56 9.45 -17.79
C VAL A 4 -8.62 8.91 -16.71
N ALA A 5 -9.02 9.00 -15.46
CA ALA A 5 -8.27 8.46 -14.32
C ALA A 5 -8.77 7.06 -13.98
N PHE A 6 -7.90 6.07 -14.05
CA PHE A 6 -8.12 4.75 -13.45
C PHE A 6 -7.52 4.75 -12.05
N ILE A 7 -8.35 4.52 -11.04
CA ILE A 7 -7.96 4.57 -9.64
C ILE A 7 -8.13 3.17 -9.06
N TYR A 8 -7.03 2.61 -8.54
CA TYR A 8 -6.98 1.23 -8.05
C TYR A 8 -6.76 1.20 -6.54
N ASP A 9 -7.41 0.27 -5.87
CA ASP A 9 -6.88 -0.31 -4.65
C ASP A 9 -5.69 -1.22 -5.01
N PHE A 10 -4.90 -1.65 -4.05
CA PHE A 10 -3.72 -2.48 -4.31
C PHE A 10 -3.93 -3.92 -3.83
N ASP A 11 -4.04 -4.13 -2.52
CA ASP A 11 -4.19 -5.45 -1.93
C ASP A 11 -5.51 -6.10 -2.35
N LYS A 12 -5.46 -7.36 -2.80
CA LYS A 12 -6.62 -8.12 -3.31
C LYS A 12 -7.31 -7.49 -4.53
N THR A 13 -6.64 -6.52 -5.17
CA THR A 13 -7.08 -5.87 -6.41
C THR A 13 -6.04 -6.02 -7.52
N LEU A 14 -4.80 -5.63 -7.28
CA LEU A 14 -3.66 -5.82 -8.19
C LEU A 14 -2.78 -7.00 -7.77
N SER A 15 -2.85 -7.40 -6.52
CA SER A 15 -2.14 -8.50 -5.89
C SER A 15 -3.13 -9.41 -5.16
N PRO A 16 -2.90 -10.74 -5.12
CA PRO A 16 -3.85 -11.68 -4.50
C PRO A 16 -3.93 -11.61 -2.98
N PHE A 17 -2.90 -11.12 -2.29
CA PHE A 17 -2.82 -11.06 -0.83
C PHE A 17 -2.52 -9.65 -0.33
N ASP A 18 -2.61 -9.45 0.99
CA ASP A 18 -2.13 -8.23 1.63
C ASP A 18 -0.60 -8.13 1.48
N MET A 19 -0.08 -6.95 1.15
CA MET A 19 1.35 -6.78 0.79
C MET A 19 2.31 -7.21 1.90
N GLN A 20 1.91 -7.10 3.17
CA GLN A 20 2.70 -7.51 4.31
C GLN A 20 2.94 -9.03 4.36
N GLU A 21 2.09 -9.81 3.69
CA GLU A 21 2.17 -11.28 3.66
C GLU A 21 3.32 -11.80 2.76
N TYR A 22 3.88 -10.93 1.90
CA TYR A 22 4.98 -11.31 1.00
C TYR A 22 6.38 -11.23 1.66
N GLY A 23 6.48 -11.73 2.88
CA GLY A 23 7.73 -11.93 3.59
C GLY A 23 7.91 -11.06 4.82
N SER A 24 7.42 -9.82 4.87
CA SER A 24 7.64 -8.94 6.02
C SER A 24 7.04 -9.49 7.31
N LEU A 25 5.83 -10.04 7.29
CA LEU A 25 5.24 -10.69 8.46
C LEU A 25 6.03 -11.90 8.94
N LYS A 26 6.57 -12.70 8.01
CA LYS A 26 7.39 -13.87 8.35
C LYS A 26 8.69 -13.45 9.04
N GLU A 27 9.34 -12.40 8.57
CA GLU A 27 10.59 -11.90 9.16
C GLU A 27 10.38 -11.33 10.57
N ILE A 28 9.25 -10.68 10.82
CA ILE A 28 8.88 -10.24 12.17
C ILE A 28 8.27 -11.38 13.03
N GLY A 29 8.33 -12.65 12.58
CA GLY A 29 8.05 -13.82 13.37
C GLY A 29 6.65 -14.44 13.20
N TYR A 30 5.85 -13.98 12.25
CA TYR A 30 4.52 -14.52 11.99
C TYR A 30 4.54 -15.52 10.84
N GLN A 31 4.61 -16.81 11.17
CA GLN A 31 4.56 -17.90 10.17
C GLN A 31 3.19 -17.98 9.47
N LYS A 32 2.14 -17.57 10.16
CA LYS A 32 0.77 -17.52 9.63
C LYS A 32 0.28 -16.07 9.71
N PRO A 33 0.05 -15.39 8.57
CA PRO A 33 -0.44 -14.00 8.53
C PRO A 33 -1.68 -13.76 9.40
N LYS A 34 -2.59 -14.76 9.45
CA LYS A 34 -3.80 -14.67 10.26
C LYS A 34 -3.52 -14.33 11.73
N VAL A 35 -2.44 -14.84 12.32
CA VAL A 35 -2.10 -14.58 13.74
C VAL A 35 -1.78 -13.09 13.95
N PHE A 36 -1.09 -12.46 13.01
CA PHE A 36 -0.85 -11.02 13.03
C PHE A 36 -2.15 -10.24 12.92
N TRP A 37 -2.98 -10.57 11.93
CA TRP A 37 -4.24 -9.86 11.71
C TRP A 37 -5.24 -10.04 12.85
N ASP A 38 -5.31 -11.21 13.49
CA ASP A 38 -6.13 -11.42 14.69
C ASP A 38 -5.65 -10.53 15.87
N LYS A 39 -4.33 -10.32 16.00
CA LYS A 39 -3.75 -9.42 17.01
C LYS A 39 -4.12 -7.96 16.70
N VAL A 40 -4.01 -7.54 15.44
CA VAL A 40 -4.42 -6.21 14.98
C VAL A 40 -5.90 -5.96 15.27
N ASP A 41 -6.79 -6.90 14.91
CA ASP A 41 -8.22 -6.76 15.11
C ASP A 41 -8.60 -6.67 16.59
N ARG A 42 -7.89 -7.41 17.46
CA ARG A 42 -8.06 -7.32 18.91
C ARG A 42 -7.69 -5.94 19.44
N ILE A 43 -6.51 -5.41 19.07
CA ILE A 43 -6.07 -4.06 19.46
C ILE A 43 -7.05 -3.00 18.99
N ALA A 44 -7.47 -3.09 17.72
CA ALA A 44 -8.43 -2.15 17.16
C ALA A 44 -9.73 -2.13 17.97
N LYS A 45 -10.24 -3.31 18.35
CA LYS A 45 -11.46 -3.45 19.14
C LYS A 45 -11.29 -2.95 20.59
N GLU A 46 -10.22 -3.33 21.25
CA GLU A 46 -9.94 -2.98 22.66
C GLU A 46 -9.80 -1.47 22.86
N HIS A 47 -9.21 -0.77 21.90
CA HIS A 47 -8.91 0.64 21.99
C HIS A 47 -9.79 1.54 21.12
N ASN A 48 -10.83 0.99 20.50
CA ASN A 48 -11.66 1.70 19.51
C ASN A 48 -10.80 2.43 18.46
N MET A 49 -9.75 1.73 18.00
CA MET A 49 -8.73 2.24 17.09
C MET A 49 -9.08 1.89 15.65
N ASP A 50 -8.78 2.80 14.72
CA ASP A 50 -8.83 2.51 13.29
C ASP A 50 -7.92 1.31 12.96
N ARG A 51 -8.44 0.37 12.16
CA ARG A 51 -7.73 -0.88 11.86
C ARG A 51 -6.41 -0.65 11.11
N ILE A 52 -6.34 0.38 10.29
CA ILE A 52 -5.12 0.72 9.56
C ILE A 52 -4.06 1.27 10.51
N LEU A 53 -4.45 2.16 11.42
CA LEU A 53 -3.58 2.60 12.52
C LEU A 53 -3.12 1.42 13.37
N ALA A 54 -4.02 0.48 13.69
CA ALA A 54 -3.71 -0.67 14.53
C ALA A 54 -2.63 -1.57 13.91
N TYR A 55 -2.70 -1.88 12.61
CA TYR A 55 -1.67 -2.71 11.99
C TYR A 55 -0.31 -1.98 11.91
N MET A 56 -0.33 -0.68 11.61
CA MET A 56 0.90 0.12 11.57
C MET A 56 1.54 0.21 12.96
N TYR A 57 0.73 0.46 13.98
CA TYR A 57 1.19 0.42 15.38
C TYR A 57 1.78 -0.94 15.74
N GLN A 58 1.09 -2.03 15.39
CA GLN A 58 1.58 -3.38 15.68
C GLN A 58 2.91 -3.70 14.99
N MET A 59 3.12 -3.24 13.76
CA MET A 59 4.42 -3.39 13.09
C MET A 59 5.54 -2.67 13.84
N ILE A 60 5.28 -1.47 14.38
CA ILE A 60 6.25 -0.72 15.18
C ILE A 60 6.60 -1.48 16.46
N GLU A 61 5.61 -1.97 17.19
CA GLU A 61 5.82 -2.70 18.44
C GLU A 61 6.59 -4.01 18.21
N GLU A 62 6.25 -4.77 17.17
CA GLU A 62 6.99 -6.00 16.83
C GLU A 62 8.44 -5.71 16.46
N ALA A 63 8.69 -4.64 15.70
CA ALA A 63 10.04 -4.24 15.34
C ALA A 63 10.88 -3.90 16.58
N LYS A 64 10.30 -3.17 17.53
CA LYS A 64 10.96 -2.83 18.83
C LYS A 64 11.22 -4.07 19.68
N GLU A 65 10.19 -4.90 19.88
CA GLU A 65 10.30 -6.10 20.75
C GLU A 65 11.37 -7.08 20.23
N LYS A 66 11.53 -7.19 18.92
CA LYS A 66 12.44 -8.14 18.27
C LYS A 66 13.77 -7.54 17.86
N GLY A 67 13.96 -6.24 18.06
CA GLY A 67 15.17 -5.53 17.64
C GLY A 67 15.38 -5.56 16.12
N ILE A 68 14.30 -5.55 15.32
CA ILE A 68 14.35 -5.58 13.88
C ILE A 68 14.25 -4.15 13.34
N SER A 69 15.19 -3.77 12.46
CA SER A 69 15.15 -2.50 11.77
C SER A 69 14.19 -2.59 10.58
N ILE A 70 13.04 -1.97 10.70
CA ILE A 70 12.12 -1.76 9.57
C ILE A 70 12.30 -0.32 9.11
N ASN A 71 12.99 -0.13 8.00
CA ASN A 71 13.28 1.17 7.40
C ASN A 71 12.69 1.27 5.97
N ARG A 72 12.90 2.41 5.30
CA ARG A 72 12.38 2.61 3.93
C ARG A 72 12.92 1.56 2.96
N GLN A 73 14.21 1.23 3.05
CA GLN A 73 14.82 0.24 2.16
C GLN A 73 14.25 -1.16 2.41
N TYR A 74 14.06 -1.53 3.67
CA TYR A 74 13.42 -2.80 4.05
C TYR A 74 12.03 -2.93 3.42
N LEU A 75 11.19 -1.91 3.57
CA LEU A 75 9.84 -1.93 2.99
C LEU A 75 9.86 -1.96 1.46
N PHE A 76 10.74 -1.18 0.85
CA PHE A 76 10.92 -1.16 -0.61
C PHE A 76 11.35 -2.53 -1.15
N ASP A 77 12.31 -3.17 -0.51
CA ASP A 77 12.82 -4.48 -0.93
C ASP A 77 11.75 -5.58 -0.77
N HIS A 78 10.95 -5.53 0.27
CA HIS A 78 9.80 -6.43 0.42
C HIS A 78 8.74 -6.17 -0.65
N GLY A 79 8.58 -4.93 -1.10
CA GLY A 79 7.72 -4.57 -2.22
C GLY A 79 8.08 -5.31 -3.52
N LYS A 80 9.36 -5.59 -3.76
CA LYS A 80 9.84 -6.35 -4.93
C LYS A 80 9.32 -7.79 -4.97
N ASN A 81 8.97 -8.35 -3.81
CA ASN A 81 8.50 -9.72 -3.68
C ASN A 81 6.97 -9.86 -3.86
N ILE A 82 6.25 -8.74 -3.96
CA ILE A 82 4.80 -8.76 -4.12
C ILE A 82 4.44 -9.38 -5.47
N GLN A 83 3.64 -10.44 -5.41
CA GLN A 83 3.07 -11.05 -6.61
C GLN A 83 1.88 -10.24 -7.10
N LEU A 84 1.81 -10.06 -8.40
CA LEU A 84 0.68 -9.41 -9.06
C LEU A 84 -0.20 -10.47 -9.72
N PHE A 85 -1.49 -10.18 -9.87
CA PHE A 85 -2.35 -11.02 -10.70
C PHE A 85 -1.85 -11.09 -12.14
N ASP A 86 -2.09 -12.21 -12.79
CA ASP A 86 -1.77 -12.38 -14.21
C ASP A 86 -2.40 -11.29 -15.06
N GLY A 87 -1.61 -10.73 -15.97
CA GLY A 87 -2.05 -9.67 -16.88
C GLY A 87 -1.94 -8.25 -16.30
N VAL A 88 -1.79 -8.06 -14.99
CA VAL A 88 -1.66 -6.71 -14.39
C VAL A 88 -0.51 -5.92 -14.99
N PRO A 89 0.72 -6.44 -15.15
CA PRO A 89 1.82 -5.67 -15.73
C PRO A 89 1.54 -5.18 -17.17
N ALA A 90 0.82 -5.96 -17.96
CA ALA A 90 0.49 -5.60 -19.34
C ALA A 90 -0.73 -4.68 -19.47
N TRP A 91 -1.57 -4.63 -18.44
CA TRP A 91 -2.82 -3.87 -18.44
C TRP A 91 -2.60 -2.38 -18.69
N PHE A 92 -1.65 -1.76 -18.00
CA PHE A 92 -1.44 -0.30 -18.03
C PHE A 92 -1.10 0.20 -19.44
N GLY A 93 -0.15 -0.45 -20.11
CA GLY A 93 0.21 -0.13 -21.48
C GLY A 93 -0.94 -0.37 -22.46
N SER A 94 -1.68 -1.45 -22.28
CA SER A 94 -2.80 -1.82 -23.15
C SER A 94 -3.93 -0.80 -23.08
N ILE A 95 -4.33 -0.39 -21.87
CA ILE A 95 -5.44 0.56 -21.71
C ILE A 95 -5.03 1.99 -22.12
N LYS A 96 -3.78 2.39 -21.91
CA LYS A 96 -3.24 3.66 -22.43
C LYS A 96 -3.30 3.68 -23.98
N ALA A 97 -2.85 2.61 -24.62
CA ALA A 97 -2.89 2.51 -26.09
C ALA A 97 -4.33 2.51 -26.64
N TYR A 98 -5.23 1.80 -25.95
CA TYR A 98 -6.66 1.79 -26.31
C TYR A 98 -7.30 3.19 -26.18
N GLY A 99 -7.03 3.90 -25.08
CA GLY A 99 -7.52 5.26 -24.85
C GLY A 99 -7.00 6.23 -25.90
N LYS A 100 -5.69 6.19 -26.20
CA LYS A 100 -5.07 7.06 -27.21
C LYS A 100 -5.74 6.95 -28.58
N LYS A 101 -6.08 5.75 -29.01
CA LYS A 101 -6.82 5.52 -30.29
C LYS A 101 -8.21 6.18 -30.31
N ARG A 102 -8.75 6.58 -29.14
CA ARG A 102 -10.07 7.21 -28.97
C ARG A 102 -9.99 8.67 -28.52
N GLY A 103 -8.79 9.27 -28.59
CA GLY A 103 -8.59 10.67 -28.20
C GLY A 103 -8.68 10.89 -26.69
N LEU A 104 -8.47 9.82 -25.88
CA LEU A 104 -8.46 9.88 -24.41
C LEU A 104 -7.02 9.86 -23.90
N ASP A 105 -6.78 10.64 -22.85
CA ASP A 105 -5.54 10.63 -22.07
C ASP A 105 -5.77 9.82 -20.79
N VAL A 106 -5.14 8.64 -20.70
CA VAL A 106 -5.35 7.69 -19.61
C VAL A 106 -4.24 7.81 -18.59
N GLU A 107 -4.61 8.11 -17.34
CA GLU A 107 -3.72 8.17 -16.20
C GLU A 107 -4.12 7.10 -15.15
N HIS A 108 -3.14 6.57 -14.42
CA HIS A 108 -3.33 5.56 -13.39
C HIS A 108 -2.96 6.12 -12.02
N TYR A 109 -3.74 5.75 -11.01
CA TYR A 109 -3.58 6.18 -9.62
C TYR A 109 -3.77 5.01 -8.67
N ILE A 110 -3.01 5.00 -7.57
CA ILE A 110 -3.27 4.09 -6.44
C ILE A 110 -3.91 4.89 -5.30
N VAL A 111 -4.95 4.32 -4.68
CA VAL A 111 -5.50 4.75 -3.39
C VAL A 111 -5.64 3.52 -2.50
N SER A 112 -4.67 3.28 -1.63
CA SER A 112 -4.51 2.03 -0.88
C SER A 112 -4.38 2.26 0.63
N SER A 113 -4.88 1.30 1.40
CA SER A 113 -4.61 1.21 2.85
C SER A 113 -3.26 0.55 3.16
N GLY A 114 -2.61 -0.06 2.16
CA GLY A 114 -1.27 -0.62 2.27
C GLY A 114 -0.18 0.43 2.37
N LEU A 115 1.07 -0.01 2.46
CA LEU A 115 2.23 0.85 2.67
C LEU A 115 2.80 1.35 1.34
N LYS A 116 2.85 2.66 1.19
CA LYS A 116 3.38 3.33 -0.01
C LYS A 116 4.78 2.87 -0.36
N GLN A 117 5.65 2.73 0.64
CA GLN A 117 7.04 2.34 0.43
C GLN A 117 7.16 0.93 -0.17
N MET A 118 6.26 0.01 0.19
CA MET A 118 6.20 -1.32 -0.43
C MET A 118 5.67 -1.25 -1.87
N ILE A 119 4.64 -0.44 -2.13
CA ILE A 119 4.12 -0.25 -3.49
C ILE A 119 5.19 0.33 -4.42
N LEU A 120 6.01 1.28 -3.93
CA LEU A 120 7.14 1.84 -4.68
C LEU A 120 8.19 0.80 -5.08
N GLY A 121 8.32 -0.29 -4.32
CA GLY A 121 9.21 -1.42 -4.64
C GLY A 121 8.70 -2.34 -5.75
N THR A 122 7.42 -2.27 -6.11
CA THR A 122 6.83 -3.14 -7.12
C THR A 122 7.26 -2.80 -8.54
N SER A 123 7.24 -3.78 -9.44
CA SER A 123 7.58 -3.60 -10.85
C SER A 123 6.67 -2.65 -11.61
N ILE A 124 5.48 -2.36 -11.08
CA ILE A 124 4.46 -1.51 -11.73
C ILE A 124 4.40 -0.09 -11.14
N ALA A 125 5.23 0.24 -10.14
CA ALA A 125 5.17 1.55 -9.47
C ALA A 125 5.28 2.74 -10.43
N HIS A 126 6.08 2.60 -11.48
CA HIS A 126 6.30 3.62 -12.52
C HIS A 126 5.08 3.90 -13.41
N GLU A 127 4.07 3.05 -13.39
CA GLU A 127 2.85 3.21 -14.19
C GLU A 127 1.88 4.26 -13.61
N PHE A 128 2.04 4.60 -12.32
CA PHE A 128 1.11 5.46 -11.61
C PHE A 128 1.56 6.92 -11.60
N ALA A 129 0.65 7.83 -11.97
CA ALA A 129 0.87 9.27 -11.83
C ALA A 129 1.05 9.68 -10.37
N HIS A 130 0.25 9.09 -9.47
CA HIS A 130 0.38 9.25 -8.02
C HIS A 130 0.00 7.97 -7.28
N ILE A 131 0.68 7.75 -6.15
CA ILE A 131 0.40 6.66 -5.21
C ILE A 131 0.02 7.29 -3.87
N PHE A 132 -1.27 7.22 -3.54
CA PHE A 132 -1.82 7.60 -2.24
C PHE A 132 -1.99 6.32 -1.42
N ALA A 133 -1.14 6.16 -0.42
CA ALA A 133 -1.13 4.98 0.43
C ALA A 133 -0.67 5.35 1.84
N SER A 134 -0.81 4.43 2.79
CA SER A 134 -0.39 4.68 4.16
C SER A 134 1.13 4.84 4.26
N GLU A 135 1.58 5.73 5.14
CA GLU A 135 2.99 6.09 5.30
C GLU A 135 3.39 6.13 6.77
N PHE A 136 4.63 5.72 7.06
CA PHE A 136 5.25 5.91 8.36
C PHE A 136 6.02 7.23 8.45
N MET A 137 6.09 7.79 9.66
CA MET A 137 7.16 8.68 10.06
C MET A 137 8.35 7.82 10.49
N TYR A 138 9.56 8.26 10.17
CA TYR A 138 10.81 7.56 10.47
C TYR A 138 11.64 8.35 11.47
N ASP A 139 12.45 7.65 12.26
CA ASP A 139 13.40 8.27 13.18
C ASP A 139 14.70 8.69 12.47
N GLU A 140 15.68 9.17 13.25
CA GLU A 140 17.00 9.60 12.74
C GLU A 140 17.83 8.47 12.14
N ASN A 141 17.50 7.21 12.44
CA ASN A 141 18.14 6.02 11.88
C ASN A 141 17.33 5.39 10.73
N ASP A 142 16.33 6.12 10.22
CA ASP A 142 15.39 5.69 9.18
C ASP A 142 14.49 4.51 9.57
N ASN A 143 14.34 4.19 10.86
CA ASN A 143 13.40 3.18 11.32
C ASN A 143 11.99 3.72 11.47
N ILE A 144 10.98 2.87 11.24
CA ILE A 144 9.58 3.25 11.47
C ILE A 144 9.38 3.68 12.92
N LYS A 145 8.76 4.85 13.10
CA LYS A 145 8.57 5.47 14.41
C LYS A 145 7.10 5.62 14.76
N TRP A 146 6.29 6.08 13.81
CA TRP A 146 4.89 6.38 14.03
C TRP A 146 4.11 6.34 12.71
N PRO A 147 2.80 6.02 12.70
CA PRO A 147 1.96 6.20 11.52
C PRO A 147 1.83 7.69 11.16
N ALA A 148 2.40 8.12 10.04
CA ALA A 148 2.27 9.50 9.56
C ALA A 148 0.96 9.71 8.81
N LEU A 149 0.54 8.71 8.03
CA LEU A 149 -0.70 8.72 7.25
C LEU A 149 -1.29 7.31 7.25
N ALA A 150 -2.52 7.17 7.71
CA ALA A 150 -3.29 5.94 7.65
C ALA A 150 -4.51 6.15 6.75
N ILE A 151 -4.55 5.48 5.60
CA ILE A 151 -5.65 5.59 4.64
C ILE A 151 -6.64 4.46 4.88
N ASN A 152 -7.75 4.74 5.56
CA ASN A 152 -8.89 3.85 5.67
C ASN A 152 -9.84 4.04 4.48
N TYR A 153 -10.90 3.23 4.39
CA TYR A 153 -11.82 3.28 3.26
C TYR A 153 -12.57 4.63 3.13
N THR A 154 -12.83 5.32 4.23
CA THR A 154 -13.44 6.66 4.22
C THR A 154 -12.46 7.69 3.63
N MET A 155 -11.19 7.63 4.01
CA MET A 155 -10.17 8.49 3.42
C MET A 155 -9.96 8.22 1.93
N LYS A 156 -10.15 6.98 1.47
CA LYS A 156 -10.11 6.67 0.02
C LYS A 156 -11.08 7.56 -0.76
N THR A 157 -12.29 7.77 -0.25
CA THR A 157 -13.28 8.68 -0.87
C THR A 157 -12.76 10.10 -1.03
N GLN A 158 -12.04 10.61 -0.03
CA GLN A 158 -11.40 11.93 -0.10
C GLN A 158 -10.39 12.02 -1.26
N TYR A 159 -9.56 11.00 -1.44
CA TYR A 159 -8.57 10.98 -2.54
C TYR A 159 -9.25 10.86 -3.90
N LEU A 160 -10.31 10.07 -4.03
CA LEU A 160 -11.11 10.02 -5.26
C LEU A 160 -11.63 11.41 -5.63
N PHE A 161 -12.17 12.13 -4.65
CA PHE A 161 -12.64 13.49 -4.85
C PHE A 161 -11.51 14.44 -5.29
N ARG A 162 -10.35 14.38 -4.64
CA ARG A 162 -9.19 15.21 -4.96
C ARG A 162 -8.69 14.94 -6.39
N ILE A 163 -8.53 13.68 -6.78
CA ILE A 163 -8.13 13.29 -8.14
C ILE A 163 -9.12 13.85 -9.17
N ASN A 164 -10.43 13.72 -8.90
CA ASN A 164 -11.47 14.27 -9.79
C ASN A 164 -11.41 15.80 -9.92
N LYS A 165 -10.86 16.51 -8.94
CA LYS A 165 -10.68 17.96 -8.96
C LYS A 165 -9.36 18.42 -9.59
N GLY A 166 -8.53 17.52 -10.06
CA GLY A 166 -7.30 17.83 -10.79
C GLY A 166 -6.09 18.05 -9.89
N LEU A 167 -6.00 17.25 -8.85
CA LEU A 167 -4.77 17.16 -8.06
C LEU A 167 -3.58 16.84 -8.94
#